data_4a468df7f7bc39aa53a4b58b68fcf7b2
#
_entry.id   4a468df7f7bc39aa53a4b58b68fcf7b2
#
_cell.length_a   1.000
_cell.length_b   1.000
_cell.length_c   1.000
_cell.angle_alpha   90.00
_cell.angle_beta   90.00
_cell.angle_gamma   90.00
#
_symmetry.space_group_name_H-M   'P 1'
#
loop_
_entity.id
_entity.type
_entity.pdbx_description
1 polymer ?
#
loop_
_entity_poly.entity_id
_entity_poly.type
_entity_poly.pdbx_seq_one_letter_code
_entity_poly.pdbx_strand_id
1 'polypeptide(L)'
;MRKTSGALSWAALIVVGAIWMLPFVAAVREAVRPLPGARCVAAGGSVEFARAAGITLLVSLTAAAVASVTGAAAGYALSKKDFYGRKLINALLIGSVFFPPVVMMAPLFHVTARLGLYNSLLGLVLASSASGLAVVFMKAALDRLPTGIIDAARLDGLGEWAIFTRIVLPLARRPLAAVFLLQFALAWGALALPLAVIDNPRLATLSMHLAAAVHRVDPPPRAEILWMVGLLAVPPALLFSLKARDIIAGVLSALLPYERLDEPTL
;
A
#
# COMPACT_ATOMS: atom_id res chain seq x y z
N MET A 1 12.16 18.94 -36.73
CA MET A 1 12.87 18.94 -35.46
C MET A 1 12.11 18.32 -34.26
N ARG A 2 10.89 17.81 -34.39
CA ARG A 2 10.08 17.27 -33.27
C ARG A 2 10.27 15.76 -32.98
N LYS A 3 10.88 14.99 -33.89
CA LYS A 3 11.08 13.53 -33.71
C LYS A 3 12.35 13.15 -32.90
N THR A 4 13.34 14.01 -32.81
CA THR A 4 14.60 13.75 -32.09
C THR A 4 14.48 13.96 -30.58
N SER A 5 13.56 14.82 -30.12
CA SER A 5 13.31 15.02 -28.68
C SER A 5 12.67 13.78 -28.01
N GLY A 6 11.84 13.04 -28.74
CA GLY A 6 11.22 11.82 -28.22
C GLY A 6 12.25 10.70 -28.01
N ALA A 7 13.16 10.49 -28.93
CA ALA A 7 14.19 9.44 -28.81
C ALA A 7 15.17 9.72 -27.65
N LEU A 8 15.52 10.98 -27.46
CA LEU A 8 16.42 11.40 -26.37
C LEU A 8 15.76 11.22 -24.99
N SER A 9 14.46 11.55 -24.87
CA SER A 9 13.70 11.34 -23.62
C SER A 9 13.50 9.86 -23.29
N TRP A 10 13.25 9.02 -24.31
CA TRP A 10 13.16 7.56 -24.10
C TRP A 10 14.51 6.97 -23.70
N ALA A 11 15.61 7.40 -24.34
CA ALA A 11 16.96 6.98 -23.96
C ALA A 11 17.30 7.38 -22.52
N ALA A 12 16.99 8.62 -22.11
CA ALA A 12 17.18 9.07 -20.74
C ALA A 12 16.36 8.24 -19.72
N LEU A 13 15.08 7.94 -20.02
CA LEU A 13 14.25 7.10 -19.17
C LEU A 13 14.78 5.67 -19.05
N ILE A 14 15.28 5.08 -20.13
CA ILE A 14 15.88 3.74 -20.12
C ILE A 14 17.16 3.73 -19.28
N VAL A 15 18.02 4.76 -19.44
CA VAL A 15 19.27 4.88 -18.66
C VAL A 15 18.97 5.05 -17.17
N VAL A 16 18.05 5.94 -16.81
CA VAL A 16 17.62 6.13 -15.42
C VAL A 16 17.04 4.83 -14.87
N GLY A 17 16.14 4.16 -15.61
CA GLY A 17 15.56 2.88 -15.21
C GLY A 17 16.62 1.79 -15.03
N ALA A 18 17.61 1.71 -15.92
CA ALA A 18 18.74 0.76 -15.81
C ALA A 18 19.59 1.04 -14.57
N ILE A 19 19.90 2.31 -14.29
CA ILE A 19 20.64 2.70 -13.07
C ILE A 19 19.87 2.31 -11.81
N TRP A 20 18.54 2.54 -11.79
CA TRP A 20 17.68 2.15 -10.67
C TRP A 20 17.58 0.63 -10.49
N MET A 21 17.73 -0.16 -11.58
CA MET A 21 17.72 -1.61 -11.54
C MET A 21 19.06 -2.23 -11.10
N LEU A 22 20.18 -1.50 -11.20
CA LEU A 22 21.50 -1.99 -10.84
C LEU A 22 21.59 -2.61 -9.44
N PRO A 23 21.12 -1.98 -8.35
CA PRO A 23 21.18 -2.58 -7.03
C PRO A 23 20.35 -3.86 -6.92
N PHE A 24 19.21 -3.95 -7.62
CA PHE A 24 18.38 -5.16 -7.63
C PHE A 24 19.05 -6.30 -8.40
N VAL A 25 19.65 -5.99 -9.56
CA VAL A 25 20.41 -6.97 -10.35
C VAL A 25 21.63 -7.46 -9.57
N ALA A 26 22.34 -6.55 -8.89
CA ALA A 26 23.47 -6.92 -8.04
C ALA A 26 23.03 -7.83 -6.86
N ALA A 27 21.91 -7.51 -6.21
CA ALA A 27 21.34 -8.30 -5.14
C ALA A 27 20.93 -9.70 -5.63
N VAL A 28 20.24 -9.80 -6.76
CA VAL A 28 19.86 -11.09 -7.37
C VAL A 28 21.09 -11.88 -7.74
N ARG A 29 22.09 -11.27 -8.38
CA ARG A 29 23.35 -11.93 -8.76
C ARG A 29 24.08 -12.48 -7.54
N GLU A 30 24.12 -11.74 -6.44
CA GLU A 30 24.76 -12.20 -5.21
C GLU A 30 23.94 -13.31 -4.52
N ALA A 31 22.62 -13.23 -4.54
CA ALA A 31 21.72 -14.24 -4.00
C ALA A 31 21.81 -15.58 -4.75
N VAL A 32 22.05 -15.56 -6.07
CA VAL A 32 22.14 -16.76 -6.93
C VAL A 32 23.56 -17.36 -6.92
N ARG A 33 24.58 -16.67 -6.38
CA ARG A 33 25.92 -17.26 -6.27
C ARG A 33 25.88 -18.54 -5.45
N PRO A 34 26.47 -19.64 -5.97
CA PRO A 34 26.56 -20.89 -5.22
C PRO A 34 27.37 -20.64 -3.94
N LEU A 35 26.72 -20.77 -2.81
CA LEU A 35 27.43 -20.76 -1.52
C LEU A 35 28.09 -22.14 -1.32
N PRO A 36 29.37 -22.19 -0.93
CA PRO A 36 29.99 -23.43 -0.47
C PRO A 36 29.28 -23.89 0.81
N GLY A 37 28.46 -24.92 0.71
CA GLY A 37 27.70 -25.51 1.80
C GLY A 37 26.22 -25.00 1.80
N ALA A 38 25.32 -25.94 1.53
CA ALA A 38 23.90 -25.84 1.28
C ALA A 38 23.06 -25.24 2.45
N ARG A 39 23.46 -24.09 3.01
CA ARG A 39 22.75 -23.40 4.10
C ARG A 39 21.71 -22.37 3.62
N CYS A 40 21.69 -22.01 2.33
CA CYS A 40 20.72 -21.06 1.79
C CYS A 40 19.25 -21.53 1.90
N VAL A 41 19.03 -22.86 1.95
CA VAL A 41 17.67 -23.42 2.11
C VAL A 41 17.22 -23.38 3.57
N ALA A 42 18.16 -23.31 4.53
CA ALA A 42 17.85 -23.42 5.95
C ALA A 42 17.19 -22.16 6.53
N ALA A 43 17.51 -20.96 6.04
CA ALA A 43 16.93 -19.73 6.59
C ALA A 43 15.59 -19.35 5.96
N GLY A 44 15.44 -19.54 4.64
CA GLY A 44 14.16 -19.38 3.95
C GLY A 44 13.18 -20.52 4.23
N GLY A 45 13.68 -21.67 4.74
CA GLY A 45 12.90 -22.86 5.09
C GLY A 45 12.62 -23.03 6.59
N SER A 46 13.06 -22.09 7.45
CA SER A 46 12.73 -22.18 8.86
C SER A 46 11.23 -21.94 9.06
N VAL A 47 10.63 -22.73 9.94
CA VAL A 47 9.22 -22.57 10.35
C VAL A 47 8.95 -21.13 10.81
N GLU A 48 9.92 -20.47 11.40
CA GLU A 48 9.85 -19.09 11.87
C GLU A 48 9.74 -18.10 10.71
N PHE A 49 10.51 -18.28 9.66
CA PHE A 49 10.44 -17.44 8.47
C PHE A 49 9.11 -17.58 7.72
N ALA A 50 8.66 -18.82 7.51
CA ALA A 50 7.36 -19.09 6.89
C ALA A 50 6.20 -18.49 7.69
N ARG A 51 6.27 -18.55 9.03
CA ARG A 51 5.31 -17.93 9.93
C ARG A 51 5.35 -16.40 9.80
N ALA A 52 6.54 -15.78 9.82
CA ALA A 52 6.69 -14.34 9.66
C ALA A 52 6.16 -13.84 8.31
N ALA A 53 6.40 -14.58 7.23
CA ALA A 53 5.83 -14.31 5.91
C ALA A 53 4.30 -14.42 5.90
N GLY A 54 3.75 -15.47 6.52
CA GLY A 54 2.31 -15.67 6.67
C GLY A 54 1.63 -14.56 7.48
N ILE A 55 2.25 -14.13 8.58
CA ILE A 55 1.77 -13.01 9.41
C ILE A 55 1.80 -11.72 8.60
N THR A 56 2.89 -11.44 7.91
CA THR A 56 2.99 -10.24 7.06
C THR A 56 1.92 -10.23 5.97
N LEU A 57 1.68 -11.38 5.32
CA LEU A 57 0.64 -11.51 4.30
C LEU A 57 -0.75 -11.27 4.88
N LEU A 58 -1.06 -11.90 6.02
CA LEU A 58 -2.34 -11.73 6.71
C LEU A 58 -2.56 -10.25 7.09
N VAL A 59 -1.59 -9.64 7.76
CA VAL A 59 -1.69 -8.24 8.22
C VAL A 59 -1.81 -7.29 7.04
N SER A 60 -0.97 -7.43 6.02
CA SER A 60 -0.98 -6.52 4.87
C SER A 60 -2.25 -6.64 4.03
N LEU A 61 -2.76 -7.86 3.80
CA LEU A 61 -4.02 -8.05 3.08
C LEU A 61 -5.22 -7.50 3.85
N THR A 62 -5.31 -7.82 5.15
CA THR A 62 -6.43 -7.36 5.98
C THR A 62 -6.39 -5.85 6.20
N ALA A 63 -5.22 -5.28 6.48
CA ALA A 63 -5.06 -3.84 6.63
C ALA A 63 -5.38 -3.09 5.33
N ALA A 64 -4.91 -3.59 4.17
CA ALA A 64 -5.24 -3.01 2.87
C ALA A 64 -6.74 -3.07 2.56
N ALA A 65 -7.40 -4.19 2.86
CA ALA A 65 -8.84 -4.35 2.66
C ALA A 65 -9.63 -3.36 3.54
N VAL A 66 -9.32 -3.31 4.84
CA VAL A 66 -9.96 -2.38 5.78
C VAL A 66 -9.73 -0.93 5.37
N ALA A 67 -8.47 -0.54 5.08
CA ALA A 67 -8.13 0.82 4.65
C ALA A 67 -8.84 1.22 3.36
N SER A 68 -8.98 0.30 2.40
CA SER A 68 -9.65 0.57 1.13
C SER A 68 -11.15 0.78 1.31
N VAL A 69 -11.81 -0.07 2.09
CA VAL A 69 -13.25 0.02 2.33
C VAL A 69 -13.59 1.26 3.17
N THR A 70 -12.85 1.51 4.25
CA THR A 70 -13.04 2.69 5.10
C THR A 70 -12.67 3.97 4.35
N GLY A 71 -11.60 3.94 3.55
CA GLY A 71 -11.20 5.02 2.66
C GLY A 71 -12.27 5.35 1.62
N ALA A 72 -12.89 4.33 1.01
CA ALA A 72 -13.99 4.52 0.07
C ALA A 72 -15.25 5.10 0.74
N ALA A 73 -15.62 4.59 1.92
CA ALA A 73 -16.78 5.09 2.66
C ALA A 73 -16.59 6.54 3.13
N ALA A 74 -15.44 6.85 3.73
CA ALA A 74 -15.10 8.21 4.15
C ALA A 74 -14.95 9.16 2.94
N GLY A 75 -14.29 8.69 1.87
CA GLY A 75 -14.15 9.44 0.62
C GLY A 75 -15.49 9.74 -0.03
N TYR A 76 -16.44 8.79 -0.02
CA TYR A 76 -17.80 8.99 -0.50
C TYR A 76 -18.55 10.05 0.31
N ALA A 77 -18.50 9.95 1.64
CA ALA A 77 -19.12 10.94 2.52
C ALA A 77 -18.55 12.34 2.30
N LEU A 78 -17.22 12.46 2.22
CA LEU A 78 -16.53 13.73 1.97
C LEU A 78 -16.71 14.28 0.55
N SER A 79 -17.00 13.42 -0.43
CA SER A 79 -17.19 13.82 -1.82
C SER A 79 -18.63 14.23 -2.11
N LYS A 80 -19.63 13.46 -1.64
CA LYS A 80 -21.02 13.52 -2.10
C LYS A 80 -22.03 13.97 -1.04
N LYS A 81 -21.57 14.22 0.20
CA LYS A 81 -22.44 14.66 1.28
C LYS A 81 -21.99 16.01 1.80
N ASP A 82 -22.99 16.86 2.12
CA ASP A 82 -22.78 18.08 2.83
C ASP A 82 -23.15 17.88 4.31
N PHE A 83 -22.19 18.14 5.19
CA PHE A 83 -22.37 18.03 6.63
C PHE A 83 -21.47 19.04 7.35
N TYR A 84 -21.86 19.37 8.58
CA TYR A 84 -21.08 20.30 9.40
C TYR A 84 -19.70 19.75 9.71
N GLY A 85 -18.65 20.57 9.55
CA GLY A 85 -17.26 20.16 9.79
C GLY A 85 -16.55 19.48 8.61
N ARG A 86 -17.23 19.23 7.45
CA ARG A 86 -16.63 18.59 6.26
C ARG A 86 -15.30 19.24 5.84
N LYS A 87 -15.24 20.59 5.81
CA LYS A 87 -14.03 21.32 5.42
C LYS A 87 -12.88 21.05 6.39
N LEU A 88 -13.16 21.06 7.69
CA LEU A 88 -12.16 20.80 8.74
C LEU A 88 -11.65 19.37 8.67
N ILE A 89 -12.55 18.38 8.59
CA ILE A 89 -12.17 16.97 8.46
C ILE A 89 -11.31 16.74 7.21
N ASN A 90 -11.71 17.33 6.07
CA ASN A 90 -10.93 17.22 4.84
C ASN A 90 -9.52 17.84 4.99
N ALA A 91 -9.40 19.00 5.64
CA ALA A 91 -8.11 19.63 5.89
C ALA A 91 -7.22 18.77 6.82
N LEU A 92 -7.79 18.21 7.89
CA LEU A 92 -7.08 17.30 8.80
C LEU A 92 -6.60 16.04 8.11
N LEU A 93 -7.43 15.43 7.24
CA LEU A 93 -7.05 14.24 6.48
C LEU A 93 -5.95 14.55 5.46
N ILE A 94 -6.02 15.66 4.75
CA ILE A 94 -4.93 16.09 3.87
C ILE A 94 -3.67 16.34 4.69
N GLY A 95 -3.76 17.05 5.82
CA GLY A 95 -2.65 17.28 6.73
C GLY A 95 -2.01 15.99 7.22
N SER A 96 -2.81 14.96 7.53
CA SER A 96 -2.31 13.67 8.02
C SER A 96 -1.38 12.95 7.04
N VAL A 97 -1.53 13.20 5.73
CA VAL A 97 -0.67 12.59 4.69
C VAL A 97 0.78 13.11 4.77
N PHE A 98 0.97 14.32 5.27
CA PHE A 98 2.30 14.93 5.40
C PHE A 98 3.03 14.54 6.69
N PHE A 99 2.35 13.86 7.62
CA PHE A 99 3.02 13.39 8.82
C PHE A 99 3.89 12.17 8.53
N PRO A 100 5.19 12.20 8.87
CA PRO A 100 6.06 11.05 8.71
C PRO A 100 5.53 9.85 9.54
N PRO A 101 5.49 8.63 8.97
CA PRO A 101 4.99 7.44 9.68
C PRO A 101 5.71 7.19 11.02
N VAL A 102 7.00 7.53 11.11
CA VAL A 102 7.80 7.37 12.33
C VAL A 102 7.28 8.25 13.48
N VAL A 103 6.80 9.45 13.20
CA VAL A 103 6.23 10.36 14.21
C VAL A 103 4.90 9.79 14.75
N MET A 104 4.16 9.06 13.93
CA MET A 104 2.90 8.42 14.32
C MET A 104 3.08 7.18 15.20
N MET A 105 4.29 6.62 15.30
CA MET A 105 4.55 5.40 16.10
C MET A 105 4.15 5.58 17.57
N ALA A 106 4.57 6.64 18.22
CA ALA A 106 4.30 6.87 19.64
C ALA A 106 2.80 7.06 19.94
N PRO A 107 2.04 7.90 19.19
CA PRO A 107 0.59 8.00 19.33
C PRO A 107 -0.12 6.66 19.09
N LEU A 108 0.24 5.93 18.03
CA LEU A 108 -0.38 4.65 17.69
C LEU A 108 -0.11 3.58 18.74
N PHE A 109 1.15 3.49 19.25
CA PHE A 109 1.47 2.65 20.39
C PHE A 109 0.56 2.96 21.60
N HIS A 110 0.42 4.24 21.92
CA HIS A 110 -0.37 4.66 23.08
C HIS A 110 -1.87 4.30 22.92
N VAL A 111 -2.41 4.50 21.72
CA VAL A 111 -3.80 4.14 21.42
C VAL A 111 -3.99 2.61 21.49
N THR A 112 -3.12 1.83 20.86
CA THR A 112 -3.21 0.37 20.87
C THR A 112 -3.06 -0.20 22.26
N ALA A 113 -2.15 0.36 23.08
CA ALA A 113 -1.96 -0.04 24.49
C ALA A 113 -3.20 0.28 25.33
N ARG A 114 -3.78 1.48 25.20
CA ARG A 114 -5.00 1.87 25.93
C ARG A 114 -6.22 1.03 25.56
N LEU A 115 -6.30 0.60 24.31
CA LEU A 115 -7.38 -0.29 23.83
C LEU A 115 -7.15 -1.76 24.20
N GLY A 116 -6.06 -2.11 24.88
CA GLY A 116 -5.71 -3.50 25.19
C GLY A 116 -5.32 -4.33 23.97
N LEU A 117 -4.94 -3.66 22.87
CA LEU A 117 -4.59 -4.29 21.59
C LEU A 117 -3.07 -4.34 21.35
N TYR A 118 -2.27 -3.92 22.34
CA TYR A 118 -0.81 -4.06 22.29
C TYR A 118 -0.43 -5.53 22.18
N ASN A 119 0.62 -5.81 21.43
CA ASN A 119 1.14 -7.16 21.21
C ASN A 119 0.10 -8.13 20.61
N SER A 120 -0.75 -7.62 19.72
CA SER A 120 -1.77 -8.41 19.03
C SER A 120 -1.80 -8.11 17.53
N LEU A 121 -2.16 -9.12 16.72
CA LEU A 121 -2.33 -8.94 15.28
C LEU A 121 -3.47 -7.99 14.95
N LEU A 122 -4.54 -7.99 15.76
CA LEU A 122 -5.65 -7.06 15.57
C LEU A 122 -5.21 -5.61 15.77
N GLY A 123 -4.41 -5.34 16.81
CA GLY A 123 -3.83 -4.01 17.05
C GLY A 123 -2.97 -3.56 15.87
N LEU A 124 -2.13 -4.45 15.34
CA LEU A 124 -1.28 -4.16 14.19
C LEU A 124 -2.11 -3.90 12.92
N VAL A 125 -3.15 -4.71 12.65
CA VAL A 125 -4.05 -4.52 11.51
C VAL A 125 -4.78 -3.19 11.60
N LEU A 126 -5.38 -2.86 12.76
CA LEU A 126 -6.12 -1.60 12.93
C LEU A 126 -5.20 -0.38 12.80
N ALA A 127 -4.01 -0.43 13.41
CA ALA A 127 -3.03 0.65 13.28
C ALA A 127 -2.54 0.81 11.83
N SER A 128 -2.29 -0.30 11.11
CA SER A 128 -1.87 -0.28 9.70
C SER A 128 -2.98 0.15 8.74
N SER A 129 -4.26 -0.02 9.11
CA SER A 129 -5.41 0.36 8.29
C SER A 129 -5.81 1.83 8.41
N ALA A 130 -5.34 2.52 9.44
CA ALA A 130 -5.63 3.95 9.66
C ALA A 130 -4.87 4.81 8.65
N SER A 131 -5.46 5.06 7.49
CA SER A 131 -4.80 5.75 6.37
C SER A 131 -5.59 6.96 5.86
N GLY A 132 -5.10 8.17 6.19
CA GLY A 132 -5.60 9.41 5.59
C GLY A 132 -5.37 9.44 4.07
N LEU A 133 -4.28 8.84 3.60
CA LEU A 133 -3.97 8.73 2.17
C LEU A 133 -5.06 7.96 1.41
N ALA A 134 -5.55 6.85 1.95
CA ALA A 134 -6.64 6.07 1.36
C ALA A 134 -7.92 6.92 1.20
N VAL A 135 -8.27 7.69 2.24
CA VAL A 135 -9.45 8.56 2.21
C VAL A 135 -9.30 9.68 1.19
N VAL A 136 -8.17 10.39 1.19
CA VAL A 136 -7.89 11.50 0.26
C VAL A 136 -7.91 11.02 -1.18
N PHE A 137 -7.28 9.88 -1.45
CA PHE A 137 -7.22 9.30 -2.79
C PHE A 137 -8.62 8.86 -3.27
N MET A 138 -9.37 8.17 -2.43
CA MET A 138 -10.74 7.75 -2.78
C MET A 138 -11.67 8.95 -2.94
N LYS A 139 -11.55 9.97 -2.09
CA LYS A 139 -12.31 11.22 -2.25
C LYS A 139 -12.03 11.86 -3.62
N ALA A 140 -10.75 12.04 -3.98
CA ALA A 140 -10.35 12.63 -5.26
C ALA A 140 -10.91 11.85 -6.47
N ALA A 141 -10.93 10.52 -6.39
CA ALA A 141 -11.52 9.67 -7.41
C ALA A 141 -13.05 9.81 -7.47
N LEU A 142 -13.72 9.88 -6.31
CA LEU A 142 -15.17 9.96 -6.21
C LEU A 142 -15.72 11.37 -6.52
N ASP A 143 -14.94 12.42 -6.33
CA ASP A 143 -15.31 13.78 -6.74
C ASP A 143 -15.65 13.86 -8.24
N ARG A 144 -15.09 12.97 -9.05
CA ARG A 144 -15.27 12.90 -10.51
C ARG A 144 -16.51 12.13 -10.96
N LEU A 145 -17.10 11.34 -10.07
CA LEU A 145 -18.36 10.67 -10.41
C LEU A 145 -19.48 11.70 -10.55
N PRO A 146 -20.25 11.67 -11.66
CA PRO A 146 -21.39 12.56 -11.85
C PRO A 146 -22.40 12.39 -10.71
N THR A 147 -22.79 13.50 -10.08
CA THR A 147 -23.80 13.50 -8.99
C THR A 147 -25.15 13.01 -9.49
N GLY A 148 -25.49 13.27 -10.77
CA GLY A 148 -26.75 12.86 -11.36
C GLY A 148 -27.05 11.36 -11.27
N ILE A 149 -26.02 10.48 -11.29
CA ILE A 149 -26.21 9.03 -11.11
C ILE A 149 -26.70 8.73 -9.69
N ILE A 150 -26.14 9.42 -8.70
CA ILE A 150 -26.50 9.26 -7.29
C ILE A 150 -27.88 9.84 -7.02
N ASP A 151 -28.18 10.97 -7.62
CA ASP A 151 -29.47 11.66 -7.44
C ASP A 151 -30.62 10.87 -8.13
N ALA A 152 -30.39 10.31 -9.32
CA ALA A 152 -31.34 9.40 -9.97
C ALA A 152 -31.63 8.17 -9.07
N ALA A 153 -30.60 7.56 -8.51
CA ALA A 153 -30.77 6.42 -7.61
C ALA A 153 -31.55 6.76 -6.32
N ARG A 154 -31.41 7.98 -5.83
CA ARG A 154 -32.24 8.47 -4.70
C ARG A 154 -33.70 8.65 -5.10
N LEU A 155 -33.94 9.17 -6.30
CA LEU A 155 -35.31 9.29 -6.83
C LEU A 155 -35.97 7.92 -7.05
N ASP A 156 -35.18 6.91 -7.39
CA ASP A 156 -35.64 5.50 -7.48
C ASP A 156 -35.86 4.86 -6.08
N GLY A 157 -35.67 5.60 -4.98
CA GLY A 157 -35.92 5.14 -3.62
C GLY A 157 -34.81 4.32 -3.00
N LEU A 158 -33.60 4.27 -3.60
CA LEU A 158 -32.46 3.57 -3.04
C LEU A 158 -31.93 4.30 -1.80
N GLY A 159 -31.77 3.56 -0.70
CA GLY A 159 -31.10 4.09 0.50
C GLY A 159 -29.58 4.27 0.27
N GLU A 160 -28.96 5.15 1.06
CA GLU A 160 -27.53 5.53 0.92
C GLU A 160 -26.56 4.35 0.94
N TRP A 161 -26.82 3.34 1.78
CA TRP A 161 -26.01 2.12 1.83
C TRP A 161 -26.11 1.30 0.54
N ALA A 162 -27.30 1.22 -0.04
CA ALA A 162 -27.51 0.56 -1.32
C ALA A 162 -26.81 1.31 -2.47
N ILE A 163 -26.90 2.65 -2.47
CA ILE A 163 -26.20 3.51 -3.43
C ILE A 163 -24.68 3.28 -3.31
N PHE A 164 -24.14 3.33 -2.09
CA PHE A 164 -22.70 3.12 -1.88
C PHE A 164 -22.24 1.74 -2.37
N THR A 165 -22.94 0.67 -1.96
CA THR A 165 -22.49 -0.71 -2.25
C THR A 165 -22.79 -1.16 -3.66
N ARG A 166 -23.94 -0.76 -4.25
CA ARG A 166 -24.40 -1.26 -5.57
C ARG A 166 -24.02 -0.34 -6.73
N ILE A 167 -23.73 0.94 -6.46
CA ILE A 167 -23.44 1.92 -7.51
C ILE A 167 -22.02 2.46 -7.36
N VAL A 168 -21.70 3.06 -6.20
CA VAL A 168 -20.42 3.77 -6.01
C VAL A 168 -19.23 2.82 -6.01
N LEU A 169 -19.26 1.75 -5.22
CA LEU A 169 -18.15 0.78 -5.14
C LEU A 169 -17.85 0.11 -6.49
N PRO A 170 -18.85 -0.39 -7.26
CA PRO A 170 -18.59 -0.95 -8.59
C PRO A 170 -18.02 0.05 -9.58
N LEU A 171 -18.50 1.30 -9.58
CA LEU A 171 -17.96 2.36 -10.43
C LEU A 171 -16.53 2.75 -10.02
N ALA A 172 -16.22 2.74 -8.73
CA ALA A 172 -14.92 3.06 -8.17
C ALA A 172 -13.95 1.87 -8.09
N ARG A 173 -14.24 0.73 -8.74
CA ARG A 173 -13.41 -0.50 -8.64
C ARG A 173 -11.94 -0.30 -8.98
N ARG A 174 -11.63 0.52 -9.99
CA ARG A 174 -10.24 0.80 -10.40
C ARG A 174 -9.49 1.63 -9.35
N PRO A 175 -9.96 2.80 -8.90
CA PRO A 175 -9.30 3.52 -7.82
C PRO A 175 -9.28 2.73 -6.50
N LEU A 176 -10.32 1.94 -6.21
CA LEU A 176 -10.34 1.06 -5.04
C LEU A 176 -9.22 0.01 -5.10
N ALA A 177 -9.01 -0.63 -6.24
CA ALA A 177 -7.91 -1.56 -6.45
C ALA A 177 -6.55 -0.89 -6.33
N ALA A 178 -6.39 0.34 -6.84
CA ALA A 178 -5.16 1.12 -6.72
C ALA A 178 -4.85 1.44 -5.25
N VAL A 179 -5.84 1.87 -4.47
CA VAL A 179 -5.70 2.13 -3.03
C VAL A 179 -5.35 0.85 -2.28
N PHE A 180 -6.03 -0.26 -2.58
CA PHE A 180 -5.75 -1.56 -1.97
C PHE A 180 -4.29 -1.99 -2.20
N LEU A 181 -3.80 -1.91 -3.43
CA LEU A 181 -2.43 -2.30 -3.76
C LEU A 181 -1.38 -1.38 -3.12
N LEU A 182 -1.67 -0.08 -3.08
CA LEU A 182 -0.80 0.87 -2.40
C LEU A 182 -0.73 0.57 -0.90
N GLN A 183 -1.86 0.38 -0.24
CA GLN A 183 -1.93 0.06 1.18
C GLN A 183 -1.31 -1.30 1.50
N PHE A 184 -1.50 -2.28 0.63
CA PHE A 184 -0.84 -3.58 0.75
C PHE A 184 0.69 -3.41 0.72
N ALA A 185 1.24 -2.68 -0.26
CA ALA A 185 2.67 -2.47 -0.36
C ALA A 185 3.25 -1.72 0.86
N LEU A 186 2.54 -0.70 1.35
CA LEU A 186 2.94 0.05 2.54
C LEU A 186 2.93 -0.82 3.80
N ALA A 187 1.90 -1.63 3.99
CA ALA A 187 1.80 -2.53 5.14
C ALA A 187 2.76 -3.72 5.05
N TRP A 188 3.00 -4.26 3.84
CA TRP A 188 3.93 -5.36 3.59
C TRP A 188 5.37 -4.98 3.94
N GLY A 189 5.83 -3.80 3.53
CA GLY A 189 7.18 -3.29 3.80
C GLY A 189 7.34 -2.60 5.15
N ALA A 190 6.27 -2.46 5.94
CA ALA A 190 6.31 -1.73 7.19
C ALA A 190 7.25 -2.40 8.21
N LEU A 191 8.13 -1.61 8.82
CA LEU A 191 8.99 -2.04 9.92
C LEU A 191 8.69 -1.26 11.21
N ALA A 192 8.59 0.04 11.11
CA ALA A 192 8.51 0.93 12.26
C ALA A 192 7.26 0.66 13.11
N LEU A 193 6.09 0.57 12.48
CA LEU A 193 4.82 0.33 13.17
C LEU A 193 4.75 -1.06 13.82
N PRO A 194 5.10 -2.18 13.13
CA PRO A 194 5.20 -3.48 13.78
C PRO A 194 6.13 -3.50 15.00
N LEU A 195 7.31 -2.85 14.92
CA LEU A 195 8.24 -2.73 16.05
C LEU A 195 7.64 -1.97 17.24
N ALA A 196 6.73 -1.03 17.01
CA ALA A 196 6.07 -0.29 18.08
C ALA A 196 4.92 -1.08 18.73
N VAL A 197 4.24 -1.97 17.99
CA VAL A 197 3.00 -2.61 18.45
C VAL A 197 3.21 -4.06 18.88
N ILE A 198 4.20 -4.77 18.31
CA ILE A 198 4.46 -6.19 18.53
C ILE A 198 5.76 -6.38 19.29
N ASP A 199 5.68 -7.12 20.41
CA ASP A 199 6.81 -7.52 21.23
C ASP A 199 7.05 -9.05 21.16
N ASN A 200 6.00 -9.84 20.96
CA ASN A 200 6.09 -11.30 20.88
C ASN A 200 6.78 -11.75 19.59
N PRO A 201 7.94 -12.45 19.66
CA PRO A 201 8.65 -12.93 18.46
C PRO A 201 7.81 -13.86 17.56
N ARG A 202 6.80 -14.54 18.13
CA ARG A 202 5.90 -15.40 17.35
C ARG A 202 4.94 -14.61 16.45
N LEU A 203 4.73 -13.33 16.74
CA LEU A 203 3.90 -12.41 15.96
C LEU A 203 4.73 -11.48 15.07
N ALA A 204 6.06 -11.66 15.04
CA ALA A 204 6.96 -10.83 14.26
C ALA A 204 6.64 -10.90 12.76
N THR A 205 6.65 -9.74 12.11
CA THR A 205 6.53 -9.62 10.66
C THR A 205 7.86 -9.97 9.97
N LEU A 206 7.80 -10.17 8.66
CA LEU A 206 8.98 -10.49 7.85
C LEU A 206 10.04 -9.38 7.92
N SER A 207 9.60 -8.10 7.93
CA SER A 207 10.49 -6.95 8.07
C SER A 207 11.18 -6.92 9.44
N MET A 208 10.47 -7.25 10.52
CA MET A 208 11.06 -7.38 11.87
C MET A 208 12.06 -8.53 11.93
N HIS A 209 11.72 -9.67 11.31
CA HIS A 209 12.59 -10.83 11.26
C HIS A 209 13.90 -10.53 10.50
N LEU A 210 13.80 -9.85 9.36
CA LEU A 210 14.94 -9.38 8.60
C LEU A 210 15.79 -8.39 9.40
N ALA A 211 15.17 -7.40 10.05
CA ALA A 211 15.89 -6.44 10.87
C ALA A 211 16.63 -7.13 12.04
N ALA A 212 15.99 -8.08 12.71
CA ALA A 212 16.62 -8.86 13.77
C ALA A 212 17.79 -9.71 13.24
N ALA A 213 17.69 -10.28 12.05
CA ALA A 213 18.76 -11.07 11.44
C ALA A 213 20.00 -10.22 11.12
N VAL A 214 19.80 -9.00 10.61
CA VAL A 214 20.90 -8.06 10.26
C VAL A 214 21.63 -7.54 11.51
N HIS A 215 20.94 -7.38 12.62
CA HIS A 215 21.48 -6.83 13.86
C HIS A 215 22.01 -7.91 14.84
N ARG A 216 22.06 -9.17 14.46
CA ARG A 216 22.66 -10.23 15.27
C ARG A 216 24.17 -10.00 15.46
N VAL A 217 24.70 -10.45 16.62
CA VAL A 217 26.15 -10.47 16.90
C VAL A 217 26.89 -11.37 15.87
N ASP A 218 26.24 -12.44 15.44
CA ASP A 218 26.68 -13.31 14.35
C ASP A 218 25.60 -13.26 13.23
N PRO A 219 25.72 -12.32 12.29
CA PRO A 219 24.73 -12.17 11.23
C PRO A 219 24.82 -13.33 10.25
N PRO A 220 23.68 -13.75 9.67
CA PRO A 220 23.69 -14.78 8.65
C PRO A 220 24.47 -14.34 7.41
N PRO A 221 24.91 -15.27 6.55
CA PRO A 221 25.62 -14.96 5.32
C PRO A 221 24.85 -13.93 4.47
N ARG A 222 25.57 -13.03 3.81
CA ARG A 222 24.97 -11.97 2.97
C ARG A 222 23.95 -12.49 1.97
N ALA A 223 24.18 -13.66 1.38
CA ALA A 223 23.23 -14.26 0.45
C ALA A 223 21.90 -14.61 1.11
N GLU A 224 21.89 -15.04 2.37
CA GLU A 224 20.66 -15.31 3.13
C GLU A 224 19.86 -14.03 3.39
N ILE A 225 20.54 -12.95 3.78
CA ILE A 225 19.92 -11.64 3.93
C ILE A 225 19.32 -11.16 2.60
N LEU A 226 20.03 -11.33 1.49
CA LEU A 226 19.55 -10.94 0.16
C LEU A 226 18.35 -11.78 -0.29
N TRP A 227 18.29 -13.06 0.05
CA TRP A 227 17.09 -13.88 -0.17
C TRP A 227 15.87 -13.36 0.60
N MET A 228 16.05 -13.00 1.87
CA MET A 228 14.97 -12.39 2.68
C MET A 228 14.49 -11.07 2.08
N VAL A 229 15.41 -10.22 1.64
CA VAL A 229 15.10 -8.96 0.95
C VAL A 229 14.37 -9.21 -0.37
N GLY A 230 14.80 -10.20 -1.15
CA GLY A 230 14.14 -10.60 -2.39
C GLY A 230 12.69 -11.02 -2.16
N LEU A 231 12.47 -11.87 -1.14
CA LEU A 231 11.12 -12.31 -0.77
C LEU A 231 10.24 -11.15 -0.25
N LEU A 232 10.84 -10.17 0.41
CA LEU A 232 10.12 -8.96 0.82
C LEU A 232 9.73 -8.08 -0.38
N ALA A 233 10.57 -8.04 -1.42
CA ALA A 233 10.33 -7.21 -2.61
C ALA A 233 9.37 -7.87 -3.64
N VAL A 234 9.36 -9.20 -3.74
CA VAL A 234 8.64 -9.93 -4.80
C VAL A 234 7.12 -9.76 -4.75
N PRO A 235 6.39 -9.93 -3.62
CA PRO A 235 4.94 -9.84 -3.63
C PRO A 235 4.38 -8.47 -4.06
N PRO A 236 4.87 -7.32 -3.55
CA PRO A 236 4.45 -6.02 -4.05
C PRO A 236 4.78 -5.85 -5.54
N ALA A 237 5.99 -6.23 -5.96
CA ALA A 237 6.41 -6.08 -7.36
C ALA A 237 5.53 -6.90 -8.32
N LEU A 238 5.19 -8.14 -7.95
CA LEU A 238 4.27 -8.99 -8.73
C LEU A 238 2.87 -8.37 -8.81
N LEU A 239 2.31 -7.94 -7.69
CA LEU A 239 0.98 -7.31 -7.65
C LEU A 239 0.96 -6.03 -8.49
N PHE A 240 1.98 -5.19 -8.38
CA PHE A 240 2.11 -3.99 -9.20
C PHE A 240 2.24 -4.34 -10.69
N SER A 241 3.04 -5.34 -11.05
CA SER A 241 3.21 -5.77 -12.45
C SER A 241 1.93 -6.30 -13.05
N LEU A 242 1.19 -7.14 -12.32
CA LEU A 242 -0.06 -7.74 -12.78
C LEU A 242 -1.20 -6.72 -12.91
N LYS A 243 -1.19 -5.67 -12.09
CA LYS A 243 -2.24 -4.66 -12.01
C LYS A 243 -1.79 -3.26 -12.41
N ALA A 244 -0.62 -3.13 -13.04
CA ALA A 244 -0.03 -1.84 -13.42
C ALA A 244 -1.02 -0.95 -14.21
N ARG A 245 -1.77 -1.53 -15.15
CA ARG A 245 -2.77 -0.78 -15.95
C ARG A 245 -3.92 -0.24 -15.09
N ASP A 246 -4.42 -1.04 -14.16
CA ASP A 246 -5.51 -0.63 -13.26
C ASP A 246 -5.02 0.43 -12.27
N ILE A 247 -3.79 0.29 -11.77
CA ILE A 247 -3.15 1.25 -10.87
C ILE A 247 -2.95 2.59 -11.59
N ILE A 248 -2.33 2.56 -12.77
CA ILE A 248 -2.07 3.76 -13.56
C ILE A 248 -3.41 4.43 -13.91
N ALA A 249 -4.40 3.68 -14.38
CA ALA A 249 -5.72 4.22 -14.67
C ALA A 249 -6.40 4.79 -13.42
N GLY A 250 -6.28 4.12 -12.27
CA GLY A 250 -6.81 4.60 -10.98
C GLY A 250 -6.13 5.88 -10.51
N VAL A 251 -4.80 5.96 -10.60
CA VAL A 251 -4.01 7.15 -10.25
C VAL A 251 -4.31 8.29 -11.22
N LEU A 252 -4.31 8.03 -12.51
CA LEU A 252 -4.64 9.04 -13.53
C LEU A 252 -6.07 9.55 -13.37
N SER A 253 -7.04 8.66 -13.10
CA SER A 253 -8.39 9.05 -12.79
C SER A 253 -8.50 9.87 -11.48
N ALA A 254 -7.57 9.79 -10.57
CA ALA A 254 -7.50 10.62 -9.37
C ALA A 254 -6.79 11.97 -9.60
N LEU A 255 -5.90 12.08 -10.57
CA LEU A 255 -5.05 13.26 -10.78
C LEU A 255 -5.43 14.13 -11.98
N LEU A 256 -5.98 13.53 -13.07
CA LEU A 256 -6.27 14.27 -14.30
C LEU A 256 -7.73 14.75 -14.36
N PRO A 257 -8.02 15.95 -14.90
CA PRO A 257 -9.38 16.39 -15.19
C PRO A 257 -10.10 15.43 -16.15
N TYR A 258 -11.40 15.22 -15.96
CA TYR A 258 -12.23 14.31 -16.74
C TYR A 258 -12.19 14.59 -18.27
N GLU A 259 -12.05 15.85 -18.66
CA GLU A 259 -12.06 16.31 -20.06
C GLU A 259 -10.90 15.77 -20.92
N ARG A 260 -9.82 15.24 -20.32
CA ARG A 260 -8.67 14.73 -21.10
C ARG A 260 -8.69 13.23 -21.38
N LEU A 261 -9.68 12.52 -20.90
CA LEU A 261 -9.77 11.06 -21.12
C LEU A 261 -10.51 10.70 -22.41
N ASP A 262 -11.23 11.65 -23.01
CA ASP A 262 -12.02 11.46 -24.24
C ASP A 262 -11.29 11.91 -25.52
N GLU A 263 -10.09 12.48 -25.43
CA GLU A 263 -9.26 12.71 -26.60
C GLU A 263 -8.57 11.38 -27.01
N PRO A 264 -8.89 10.80 -28.15
CA PRO A 264 -8.14 9.67 -28.68
C PRO A 264 -6.71 10.16 -28.91
N THR A 265 -5.76 9.63 -28.13
CA THR A 265 -4.34 9.83 -28.40
C THR A 265 -4.04 9.28 -29.80
N LEU A 266 -3.95 10.20 -30.77
CA LEU A 266 -3.43 10.01 -32.12
C LEU A 266 -1.94 9.58 -32.07
#